data_c6950f2393cac45fff52cd40774ea535
#
_entry.id   c6950f2393cac45fff52cd40774ea535
#
_cell.length_a   1.000
_cell.length_b   1.000
_cell.length_c   1.000
_cell.angle_alpha   90.00
_cell.angle_beta   90.00
_cell.angle_gamma   90.00
#
_symmetry.space_group_name_H-M   'P 1'
#
loop_
_entity.id
_entity.type
_entity.pdbx_description
1 polymer ?
#
loop_
_entity_poly.entity_id
_entity_poly.type
_entity_poly.pdbx_seq_one_letter_code
_entity_poly.pdbx_strand_id
1 'polypeptide(L)'
;GFAPVRKAGIAEFTVRRGAECYGHAVGIILVEVRTPFIHGDIGNASTFPFPVLYKTAPGVTLPALIDRADTGGLDAVVDAARHLERHGVRLITSDCGYMIHYQARIAAAVPVPAALSSLLMLPSLAAALPARGKRGVLPANRERLTSELRRPPRSSDPGRAVVVARVSA
;
A
#
# COMPACT_ATOMS: atom_id res chain seq x y z
N GLY A 1 3.43 -12.30 25.95
CA GLY A 1 3.16 -11.20 26.86
C GLY A 1 3.99 -10.00 26.46
N PHE A 2 3.36 -8.85 26.28
CA PHE A 2 4.05 -7.59 26.01
C PHE A 2 4.82 -7.20 27.28
N ALA A 3 6.13 -7.17 27.22
CA ALA A 3 6.91 -6.55 28.27
C ALA A 3 6.73 -5.03 28.17
N PRO A 4 6.35 -4.32 29.25
CA PRO A 4 6.29 -2.88 29.23
C PRO A 4 7.69 -2.32 29.00
N VAL A 5 7.85 -1.56 27.91
CA VAL A 5 9.09 -0.81 27.68
C VAL A 5 9.15 0.31 28.73
N ARG A 6 9.80 0.05 29.85
CA ARG A 6 10.15 1.09 30.81
C ARG A 6 11.28 1.92 30.21
N LYS A 7 10.95 3.02 29.57
CA LYS A 7 11.92 4.11 29.36
C LYS A 7 11.91 4.98 30.61
N ALA A 8 12.88 4.76 31.45
CA ALA A 8 13.17 5.72 32.52
C ALA A 8 13.52 7.07 31.91
N GLY A 9 12.89 8.14 32.36
CA GLY A 9 13.30 9.52 32.07
C GLY A 9 12.56 10.26 30.96
N ILE A 10 11.39 9.81 30.50
CA ILE A 10 10.56 10.65 29.62
C ILE A 10 9.80 11.66 30.49
N ALA A 11 10.22 12.94 30.44
CA ALA A 11 9.56 14.05 31.13
C ALA A 11 8.52 14.77 30.25
N GLU A 12 8.56 14.58 28.91
CA GLU A 12 7.66 15.23 27.97
C GLU A 12 6.96 14.21 27.07
N PHE A 13 5.65 14.43 26.86
CA PHE A 13 4.83 13.66 25.93
C PHE A 13 4.19 14.62 24.93
N THR A 14 4.40 14.38 23.65
CA THR A 14 3.73 15.13 22.59
C THR A 14 2.41 14.48 22.25
N VAL A 15 1.31 15.18 22.46
CA VAL A 15 -0.03 14.77 22.04
C VAL A 15 -0.30 15.32 20.63
N ARG A 16 -0.65 14.46 19.71
CA ARG A 16 -1.06 14.85 18.35
C ARG A 16 -2.56 15.09 18.32
N ARG A 17 -2.97 16.26 17.83
CA ARG A 17 -4.39 16.58 17.68
C ARG A 17 -5.08 15.58 16.74
N GLY A 18 -6.14 14.92 17.24
CA GLY A 18 -6.91 13.92 16.49
C GLY A 18 -6.30 12.52 16.46
N ALA A 19 -5.23 12.27 17.22
CA ALA A 19 -4.72 10.93 17.43
C ALA A 19 -5.36 10.30 18.68
N GLU A 20 -6.01 9.16 18.49
CA GLU A 20 -6.67 8.39 19.54
C GLU A 20 -5.80 7.22 20.03
N CYS A 21 -4.74 6.87 19.30
CA CYS A 21 -3.79 5.82 19.64
C CYS A 21 -2.39 6.13 19.09
N TYR A 22 -1.37 5.47 19.66
CA TYR A 22 0.03 5.76 19.43
C TYR A 22 0.86 4.49 19.27
N GLY A 23 2.07 4.63 18.71
CA GLY A 23 3.06 3.57 18.66
C GLY A 23 3.06 2.74 17.37
N HIS A 24 2.24 3.11 16.38
CA HIS A 24 2.17 2.43 15.10
C HIS A 24 3.25 2.96 14.15
N ALA A 25 4.03 2.04 13.55
CA ALA A 25 5.06 2.41 12.57
C ALA A 25 4.49 2.56 11.17
N VAL A 26 3.59 1.67 10.77
CA VAL A 26 3.01 1.59 9.42
C VAL A 26 1.49 1.67 9.51
N GLY A 27 0.91 2.49 8.62
CA GLY A 27 -0.52 2.53 8.36
C GLY A 27 -0.86 1.73 7.11
N ILE A 28 -1.91 0.94 7.15
CA ILE A 28 -2.36 0.09 6.06
C ILE A 28 -3.79 0.47 5.70
N ILE A 29 -3.97 0.97 4.47
CA ILE A 29 -5.31 1.24 3.93
C ILE A 29 -5.87 -0.08 3.42
N LEU A 30 -7.03 -0.48 3.93
CA LEU A 30 -7.74 -1.66 3.48
C LEU A 30 -8.82 -1.28 2.48
N VAL A 31 -8.97 -2.09 1.44
CA VAL A 31 -10.19 -2.08 0.61
C VAL A 31 -11.34 -2.71 1.41
N GLU A 32 -12.57 -2.35 1.06
CA GLU A 32 -13.76 -2.94 1.67
C GLU A 32 -13.96 -4.36 1.13
N VAL A 33 -13.48 -5.35 1.89
CA VAL A 33 -13.56 -6.76 1.54
C VAL A 33 -13.80 -7.62 2.78
N ARG A 34 -14.47 -8.75 2.57
CA ARG A 34 -14.66 -9.79 3.59
C ARG A 34 -13.92 -11.04 3.15
N THR A 35 -12.68 -11.16 3.57
CA THR A 35 -11.83 -12.32 3.31
C THR A 35 -11.06 -12.70 4.57
N PRO A 36 -10.76 -14.00 4.77
CA PRO A 36 -9.92 -14.41 5.88
C PRO A 36 -8.47 -14.03 5.60
N PHE A 37 -8.00 -12.94 6.22
CA PHE A 37 -6.59 -12.58 6.20
C PHE A 37 -5.80 -13.51 7.14
N ILE A 38 -5.12 -14.50 6.58
CA ILE A 38 -4.30 -15.44 7.35
C ILE A 38 -2.95 -14.83 7.73
N HIS A 39 -2.23 -15.46 8.67
CA HIS A 39 -0.84 -15.05 9.00
C HIS A 39 0.05 -15.10 7.75
N GLY A 40 0.81 -14.04 7.53
CA GLY A 40 1.58 -13.82 6.29
C GLY A 40 0.92 -12.85 5.33
N ASP A 41 -0.40 -12.62 5.45
CA ASP A 41 -1.11 -11.61 4.66
C ASP A 41 -0.93 -10.21 5.28
N ILE A 42 -0.92 -9.18 4.42
CA ILE A 42 -0.78 -7.78 4.84
C ILE A 42 -1.98 -7.29 5.68
N GLY A 43 -3.17 -7.86 5.46
CA GLY A 43 -4.38 -7.55 6.22
C GLY A 43 -4.43 -8.20 7.60
N ASN A 44 -3.46 -9.03 7.96
CA ASN A 44 -3.38 -9.67 9.27
C ASN A 44 -2.30 -9.02 10.13
N ALA A 45 -2.70 -8.40 11.24
CA ALA A 45 -1.78 -7.69 12.13
C ALA A 45 -0.69 -8.59 12.74
N SER A 46 -0.94 -9.90 12.91
CA SER A 46 0.05 -10.84 13.44
C SER A 46 1.18 -11.17 12.45
N THR A 47 1.04 -10.76 11.19
CA THR A 47 2.10 -10.88 10.18
C THR A 47 3.33 -10.03 10.52
N PHE A 48 3.14 -8.93 11.26
CA PHE A 48 4.18 -7.96 11.52
C PHE A 48 4.78 -8.13 12.92
N PRO A 49 6.12 -8.01 13.08
CA PRO A 49 6.77 -8.03 14.39
C PRO A 49 6.65 -6.67 15.13
N PHE A 50 5.91 -5.72 14.57
CA PHE A 50 5.68 -4.37 15.12
C PHE A 50 4.21 -3.96 14.94
N PRO A 51 3.72 -3.01 15.75
CA PRO A 51 2.35 -2.52 15.63
C PRO A 51 2.09 -1.84 14.28
N VAL A 52 0.98 -2.22 13.65
CA VAL A 52 0.44 -1.60 12.43
C VAL A 52 -0.95 -1.04 12.72
N LEU A 53 -1.34 0.00 12.00
CA LEU A 53 -2.66 0.61 12.11
C LEU A 53 -3.42 0.42 10.80
N TYR A 54 -4.62 -0.12 10.88
CA TYR A 54 -5.49 -0.33 9.74
C TYR A 54 -6.56 0.75 9.64
N LYS A 55 -6.87 1.14 8.40
CA LYS A 55 -8.04 1.97 8.10
C LYS A 55 -8.67 1.52 6.79
N THR A 56 -9.92 1.05 6.86
CA THR A 56 -10.70 0.73 5.66
C THR A 56 -11.11 2.01 4.95
N ALA A 57 -11.02 2.01 3.61
CA ALA A 57 -11.59 3.03 2.74
C ALA A 57 -13.00 2.59 2.31
N PRO A 58 -14.07 3.16 2.88
CA PRO A 58 -15.43 2.72 2.63
C PRO A 58 -15.82 2.88 1.15
N GLY A 59 -16.54 1.92 0.59
CA GLY A 59 -16.97 1.92 -0.81
C GLY A 59 -15.90 1.53 -1.81
N VAL A 60 -14.63 1.43 -1.40
CA VAL A 60 -13.53 0.97 -2.27
C VAL A 60 -13.48 -0.55 -2.23
N THR A 61 -14.08 -1.20 -3.20
CA THR A 61 -14.23 -2.66 -3.24
C THR A 61 -13.33 -3.30 -4.29
N LEU A 62 -12.98 -4.59 -4.12
CA LEU A 62 -12.17 -5.32 -5.10
C LEU A 62 -12.78 -5.34 -6.50
N PRO A 63 -14.09 -5.62 -6.70
CA PRO A 63 -14.70 -5.56 -8.02
C PRO A 63 -14.63 -4.16 -8.65
N ALA A 64 -14.74 -3.10 -7.86
CA ALA A 64 -14.60 -1.73 -8.38
C ALA A 64 -13.18 -1.49 -8.90
N LEU A 65 -12.17 -1.80 -8.10
CA LEU A 65 -10.78 -1.55 -8.45
C LEU A 65 -10.26 -2.48 -9.55
N ILE A 66 -10.51 -3.78 -9.41
CA ILE A 66 -9.89 -4.80 -10.26
C ILE A 66 -10.62 -4.95 -11.60
N ASP A 67 -11.96 -5.02 -11.56
CA ASP A 67 -12.74 -5.35 -12.75
C ASP A 67 -13.19 -4.12 -13.53
N ARG A 68 -13.51 -3.03 -12.84
CA ARG A 68 -13.99 -1.80 -13.47
C ARG A 68 -12.95 -0.70 -13.59
N ALA A 69 -11.79 -0.85 -12.93
CA ALA A 69 -10.79 0.23 -12.78
C ALA A 69 -11.41 1.55 -12.29
N ASP A 70 -12.39 1.41 -11.40
CA ASP A 70 -13.13 2.53 -10.85
C ASP A 70 -12.30 3.23 -9.76
N THR A 71 -12.00 4.48 -9.97
CA THR A 71 -11.26 5.33 -9.04
C THR A 71 -12.16 6.33 -8.31
N GLY A 72 -13.48 6.15 -8.34
CA GLY A 72 -14.46 7.02 -7.71
C GLY A 72 -14.35 7.08 -6.17
N GLY A 73 -13.68 6.09 -5.56
CA GLY A 73 -13.42 6.05 -4.11
C GLY A 73 -12.24 6.91 -3.63
N LEU A 74 -11.73 7.84 -4.43
CA LEU A 74 -10.54 8.64 -4.09
C LEU A 74 -10.66 9.36 -2.74
N ASP A 75 -11.79 9.99 -2.46
CA ASP A 75 -11.99 10.76 -1.23
C ASP A 75 -11.90 9.84 0.00
N ALA A 76 -12.51 8.66 -0.06
CA ALA A 76 -12.43 7.67 1.01
C ALA A 76 -10.99 7.18 1.25
N VAL A 77 -10.20 7.01 0.18
CA VAL A 77 -8.78 6.63 0.29
C VAL A 77 -7.94 7.78 0.87
N VAL A 78 -8.19 9.03 0.47
CA VAL A 78 -7.54 10.22 1.03
C VAL A 78 -7.87 10.37 2.50
N ASP A 79 -9.12 10.20 2.89
CA ASP A 79 -9.55 10.29 4.28
C ASP A 79 -8.93 9.19 5.15
N ALA A 80 -8.83 7.97 4.62
CA ALA A 80 -8.13 6.88 5.28
C ALA A 80 -6.64 7.20 5.46
N ALA A 81 -5.98 7.72 4.44
CA ALA A 81 -4.57 8.11 4.51
C ALA A 81 -4.33 9.23 5.55
N ARG A 82 -5.17 10.27 5.55
CA ARG A 82 -5.11 11.36 6.53
C ARG A 82 -5.40 10.91 7.94
N HIS A 83 -6.33 9.96 8.10
CA HIS A 83 -6.58 9.35 9.41
C HIS A 83 -5.32 8.66 9.92
N LEU A 84 -4.68 7.81 9.13
CA LEU A 84 -3.45 7.12 9.48
C LEU A 84 -2.31 8.11 9.82
N GLU A 85 -2.15 9.14 9.00
CA GLU A 85 -1.15 10.20 9.21
C GLU A 85 -1.34 10.90 10.56
N ARG A 86 -2.58 11.31 10.89
CA ARG A 86 -2.88 11.95 12.20
C ARG A 86 -2.50 11.08 13.39
N HIS A 87 -2.60 9.76 13.27
CA HIS A 87 -2.18 8.80 14.28
C HIS A 87 -0.67 8.56 14.33
N GLY A 88 0.09 9.25 13.47
CA GLY A 88 1.54 9.31 13.54
C GLY A 88 2.26 8.11 12.95
N VAL A 89 1.65 7.39 12.03
CA VAL A 89 2.37 6.40 11.23
C VAL A 89 3.45 7.08 10.41
N ARG A 90 4.53 6.36 10.10
CA ARG A 90 5.69 6.88 9.36
C ARG A 90 5.73 6.42 7.92
N LEU A 91 4.87 5.49 7.55
CA LEU A 91 4.70 4.98 6.19
C LEU A 91 3.23 4.57 6.04
N ILE A 92 2.66 4.83 4.86
CA ILE A 92 1.33 4.35 4.48
C ILE A 92 1.48 3.37 3.31
N THR A 93 0.82 2.22 3.43
CA THR A 93 0.70 1.22 2.37
C THR A 93 -0.75 0.77 2.22
N SER A 94 -1.03 -0.22 1.37
CA SER A 94 -2.36 -0.80 1.20
C SER A 94 -2.33 -2.30 1.00
N ASP A 95 -3.49 -2.95 1.17
CA ASP A 95 -3.68 -4.39 1.01
C ASP A 95 -3.91 -4.84 -0.44
N CYS A 96 -4.10 -3.91 -1.37
CA CYS A 96 -4.43 -4.23 -2.76
C CYS A 96 -3.47 -3.58 -3.75
N GLY A 97 -2.81 -4.38 -4.60
CA GLY A 97 -1.89 -3.88 -5.62
C GLY A 97 -2.51 -2.88 -6.61
N TYR A 98 -3.81 -2.94 -6.84
CA TYR A 98 -4.55 -2.00 -7.70
C TYR A 98 -4.77 -0.63 -7.05
N MET A 99 -4.46 -0.46 -5.77
CA MET A 99 -4.39 0.85 -5.13
C MET A 99 -3.31 1.76 -5.74
N ILE A 100 -2.48 1.23 -6.63
CA ILE A 100 -1.55 2.01 -7.46
C ILE A 100 -2.25 3.17 -8.20
N HIS A 101 -3.51 3.03 -8.56
CA HIS A 101 -4.31 4.08 -9.20
C HIS A 101 -4.43 5.36 -8.34
N TYR A 102 -4.35 5.22 -7.03
CA TYR A 102 -4.41 6.35 -6.09
C TYR A 102 -3.03 6.86 -5.66
N GLN A 103 -1.95 6.17 -6.06
CA GLN A 103 -0.58 6.43 -5.56
C GLN A 103 -0.19 7.91 -5.60
N ALA A 104 -0.30 8.55 -6.75
CA ALA A 104 0.12 9.95 -6.92
C ALA A 104 -0.71 10.92 -6.06
N ARG A 105 -2.02 10.63 -5.93
CA ARG A 105 -2.94 11.49 -5.18
C ARG A 105 -2.72 11.35 -3.68
N ILE A 106 -2.47 10.14 -3.19
CA ILE A 106 -2.17 9.90 -1.78
C ILE A 106 -0.80 10.48 -1.41
N ALA A 107 0.23 10.26 -2.23
CA ALA A 107 1.55 10.85 -2.00
C ALA A 107 1.53 12.39 -1.95
N ALA A 108 0.58 13.03 -2.64
CA ALA A 108 0.38 14.48 -2.57
C ALA A 108 -0.50 14.93 -1.40
N ALA A 109 -1.30 14.03 -0.80
CA ALA A 109 -2.30 14.36 0.21
C ALA A 109 -1.77 14.27 1.66
N VAL A 110 -0.66 13.57 1.87
CA VAL A 110 -0.06 13.33 3.20
C VAL A 110 1.44 13.62 3.20
N PRO A 111 2.01 14.12 4.31
CA PRO A 111 3.43 14.45 4.41
C PRO A 111 4.33 13.23 4.66
N VAL A 112 3.76 12.06 4.94
CA VAL A 112 4.51 10.83 5.16
C VAL A 112 4.66 10.03 3.86
N PRO A 113 5.73 9.23 3.70
CA PRO A 113 5.87 8.34 2.55
C PRO A 113 4.65 7.45 2.37
N ALA A 114 4.19 7.32 1.12
CA ALA A 114 3.10 6.42 0.74
C ALA A 114 3.58 5.47 -0.36
N ALA A 115 3.37 4.17 -0.17
CA ALA A 115 3.72 3.10 -1.10
C ALA A 115 2.55 2.11 -1.18
N LEU A 116 1.56 2.42 -2.02
CA LEU A 116 0.28 1.71 -2.05
C LEU A 116 0.30 0.41 -2.85
N SER A 117 1.41 0.09 -3.51
CA SER A 117 1.49 -1.11 -4.35
C SER A 117 2.93 -1.59 -4.51
N SER A 118 3.11 -2.90 -4.56
CA SER A 118 4.38 -3.53 -4.94
C SER A 118 4.81 -3.21 -6.39
N LEU A 119 3.91 -2.76 -7.24
CA LEU A 119 4.24 -2.31 -8.61
C LEU A 119 5.23 -1.13 -8.62
N LEU A 120 5.32 -0.36 -7.55
CA LEU A 120 6.32 0.70 -7.36
C LEU A 120 7.76 0.16 -7.35
N MET A 121 7.95 -1.12 -7.09
CA MET A 121 9.28 -1.75 -7.12
C MET A 121 9.78 -2.05 -8.53
N LEU A 122 8.91 -2.01 -9.56
CA LEU A 122 9.27 -2.37 -10.93
C LEU A 122 10.48 -1.60 -11.48
N PRO A 123 10.66 -0.29 -11.25
CA PRO A 123 11.85 0.44 -11.71
C PRO A 123 13.14 -0.08 -11.07
N SER A 124 13.12 -0.30 -9.76
CA SER A 124 14.28 -0.80 -9.01
C SER A 124 14.66 -2.21 -9.43
N LEU A 125 13.65 -3.09 -9.58
CA LEU A 125 13.86 -4.43 -10.11
C LEU A 125 14.40 -4.40 -11.55
N ALA A 126 13.93 -3.45 -12.37
CA ALA A 126 14.44 -3.26 -13.71
C ALA A 126 15.92 -2.90 -13.73
N ALA A 127 16.32 -1.99 -12.85
CA ALA A 127 17.71 -1.55 -12.75
C ALA A 127 18.65 -2.68 -12.24
N ALA A 128 18.14 -3.55 -11.37
CA ALA A 128 18.90 -4.65 -10.79
C ALA A 128 19.08 -5.87 -11.73
N LEU A 129 18.25 -6.02 -12.76
CA LEU A 129 18.30 -7.15 -13.67
C LEU A 129 19.30 -6.92 -14.82
N PRO A 130 19.95 -8.00 -15.35
CA PRO A 130 20.72 -7.93 -16.59
C PRO A 130 19.89 -7.36 -17.74
N ALA A 131 20.56 -6.81 -18.77
CA ALA A 131 19.90 -6.16 -19.92
C ALA A 131 18.85 -7.03 -20.61
N ARG A 132 19.02 -8.35 -20.62
CA ARG A 132 18.06 -9.32 -21.17
C ARG A 132 17.12 -9.94 -20.14
N GLY A 133 17.16 -9.47 -18.88
CA GLY A 133 16.32 -9.98 -17.81
C GLY A 133 14.84 -9.63 -18.03
N LYS A 134 13.95 -10.59 -17.72
CA LYS A 134 12.50 -10.42 -17.78
C LYS A 134 11.94 -10.18 -16.38
N ARG A 135 10.90 -9.39 -16.28
CA ARG A 135 10.14 -9.14 -15.05
C ARG A 135 8.79 -9.81 -15.18
N GLY A 136 8.38 -10.54 -14.14
CA GLY A 136 7.04 -11.10 -14.05
C GLY A 136 6.15 -10.25 -13.17
N VAL A 137 4.92 -9.99 -13.60
CA VAL A 137 3.86 -9.41 -12.80
C VAL A 137 2.69 -10.39 -12.79
N LEU A 138 2.20 -10.73 -11.60
CA LEU A 138 1.08 -11.62 -11.38
C LEU A 138 -0.12 -10.81 -10.85
N PRO A 139 -0.94 -10.23 -11.75
CA PRO A 139 -2.12 -9.48 -11.34
C PRO A 139 -3.32 -10.41 -11.13
N ALA A 140 -4.28 -10.00 -10.31
CA ALA A 140 -5.56 -10.69 -10.17
C ALA A 140 -6.37 -10.66 -11.47
N ASN A 141 -6.29 -9.55 -12.24
CA ASN A 141 -6.90 -9.43 -13.56
C ASN A 141 -5.88 -8.87 -14.56
N ARG A 142 -5.44 -9.74 -15.49
CA ARG A 142 -4.43 -9.42 -16.50
C ARG A 142 -4.88 -8.32 -17.46
N GLU A 143 -6.16 -8.30 -17.83
CA GLU A 143 -6.69 -7.38 -18.83
C GLU A 143 -6.74 -5.95 -18.29
N ARG A 144 -6.85 -5.82 -16.98
CA ARG A 144 -6.90 -4.53 -16.27
C ARG A 144 -5.54 -3.97 -15.86
N LEU A 145 -4.47 -4.73 -16.05
CA LEU A 145 -3.13 -4.19 -15.90
C LEU A 145 -2.77 -3.35 -17.12
N THR A 146 -3.18 -2.09 -17.11
CA THR A 146 -3.01 -1.14 -18.23
C THR A 146 -1.55 -0.87 -18.55
N SER A 147 -1.28 -0.34 -19.73
CA SER A 147 0.07 0.06 -20.15
C SER A 147 0.70 1.11 -19.19
N GLU A 148 -0.13 1.96 -18.57
CA GLU A 148 0.30 2.95 -17.58
C GLU A 148 0.83 2.30 -16.31
N LEU A 149 0.20 1.22 -15.84
CA LEU A 149 0.65 0.46 -14.68
C LEU A 149 1.89 -0.39 -14.98
N ARG A 150 2.12 -0.72 -16.25
CA ARG A 150 3.32 -1.46 -16.70
C ARG A 150 4.52 -0.54 -16.89
N ARG A 151 4.29 0.77 -17.03
CA ARG A 151 5.33 1.78 -17.24
C ARG A 151 5.72 2.38 -15.89
N PRO A 152 6.94 2.15 -15.43
CA PRO A 152 7.41 2.88 -14.25
C PRO A 152 7.42 4.37 -14.57
N PRO A 153 6.99 5.23 -13.62
CA PRO A 153 7.18 6.67 -13.79
C PRO A 153 8.68 6.94 -13.98
N ARG A 154 9.04 7.53 -15.13
CA ARG A 154 10.38 7.96 -15.50
C ARG A 154 11.44 6.87 -15.69
N SER A 155 11.21 5.85 -16.52
CA SER A 155 12.31 5.12 -17.12
C SER A 155 12.39 5.47 -18.61
N SER A 156 13.55 5.97 -19.03
CA SER A 156 13.87 6.31 -20.42
C SER A 156 14.14 5.07 -21.31
N ASP A 157 13.93 3.88 -20.82
CA ASP A 157 14.19 2.65 -21.55
C ASP A 157 12.89 1.90 -21.92
N PRO A 158 12.43 2.01 -23.18
CA PRO A 158 11.24 1.33 -23.67
C PRO A 158 11.41 -0.19 -23.90
N GLY A 159 12.63 -0.73 -23.72
CA GLY A 159 12.98 -2.07 -24.21
C GLY A 159 12.82 -3.23 -23.23
N ARG A 160 12.52 -3.00 -21.94
CA ARG A 160 12.43 -4.10 -20.97
C ARG A 160 11.02 -4.67 -20.88
N ALA A 161 10.84 -5.84 -21.46
CA ALA A 161 9.57 -6.56 -21.46
C ALA A 161 9.10 -6.90 -20.04
N VAL A 162 7.86 -6.50 -19.72
CA VAL A 162 7.12 -6.99 -18.56
C VAL A 162 6.30 -8.19 -19.00
N VAL A 163 6.57 -9.36 -18.45
CA VAL A 163 5.76 -10.55 -18.67
C VAL A 163 4.61 -10.54 -17.66
N VAL A 164 3.39 -10.53 -18.14
CA VAL A 164 2.19 -10.64 -17.31
C VAL A 164 1.70 -12.07 -17.40
N ALA A 165 1.81 -12.81 -16.30
CA ALA A 165 1.29 -14.17 -16.18
C ALA A 165 -0.13 -14.15 -15.57
N ARG A 166 -0.94 -15.15 -15.91
CA ARG A 166 -2.23 -15.42 -15.28
C ARG A 166 -2.04 -16.56 -14.29
N VAL A 167 -2.54 -16.42 -13.07
CA VAL A 167 -2.75 -17.57 -12.20
C VAL A 167 -4.05 -18.22 -12.64
N SER A 168 -3.97 -19.40 -13.23
CA SER A 168 -5.15 -20.24 -13.45
C SER A 168 -5.46 -20.93 -12.13
N ALA A 169 -6.71 -20.84 -11.71
CA ALA A 169 -7.24 -21.66 -10.63
C ALA A 169 -7.41 -23.11 -11.11
#